data_dc465b505d34faa16b590d0fe882ec19
#
_entry.id   dc465b505d34faa16b590d0fe882ec19
#
_cell.length_a   1.000
_cell.length_b   1.000
_cell.length_c   1.000
_cell.angle_alpha   90.00
_cell.angle_beta   90.00
_cell.angle_gamma   90.00
#
_symmetry.space_group_name_H-M   'P 1'
#
loop_
_entity.id
_entity.type
_entity.pdbx_description
1 polymer ?
#
loop_
_entity_poly.entity_id
_entity_poly.type
_entity_poly.pdbx_seq_one_letter_code
_entity_poly.pdbx_strand_id
1 'polypeptide(L)'
;VVTCLLIQSLIIETFAIAAYNIYIPVADDFARKITEGVVKDEYMHLNFGEEWLKANFETAKAELEIANRQNLPLVWQMLNQVADDASVLGMEKDALVEDFMITYGEALGNIGFTTREVMKLSAQGLSMV
;
A
#
# COMPACT_ATOMS: atom_id res chain seq x y z
N VAL A 1 18.39 4.45 -0.21
CA VAL A 1 17.38 5.49 0.08
C VAL A 1 16.10 5.23 -0.72
N VAL A 2 16.21 5.14 -2.05
CA VAL A 2 15.02 4.96 -2.91
C VAL A 2 14.24 3.69 -2.56
N THR A 3 14.93 2.54 -2.42
CA THR A 3 14.28 1.27 -2.05
C THR A 3 13.62 1.36 -0.69
N CYS A 4 14.27 1.96 0.30
CA CYS A 4 13.69 2.14 1.63
C CYS A 4 12.46 3.02 1.61
N LEU A 5 12.46 4.10 0.83
CA LEU A 5 11.29 4.96 0.68
C LEU A 5 10.14 4.26 -0.02
N LEU A 6 10.42 3.45 -1.04
CA LEU A 6 9.37 2.67 -1.69
C LEU A 6 8.72 1.70 -0.71
N ILE A 7 9.53 0.91 0.00
CA ILE A 7 9.01 -0.10 0.91
C ILE A 7 8.28 0.55 2.08
N GLN A 8 8.91 1.46 2.79
CA GLN A 8 8.38 2.02 4.03
C GLN A 8 7.33 3.09 3.78
N SER A 9 7.60 4.04 2.88
CA SER A 9 6.71 5.19 2.70
C SER A 9 5.61 4.95 1.67
N LEU A 10 5.74 4.00 0.75
CA LEU A 10 4.67 3.67 -0.19
C LEU A 10 4.02 2.33 0.13
N ILE A 11 4.75 1.22 0.08
CA ILE A 11 4.15 -0.11 0.23
C ILE A 11 3.51 -0.28 1.60
N ILE A 12 4.26 -0.06 2.68
CA ILE A 12 3.77 -0.28 4.04
C ILE A 12 2.66 0.71 4.38
N GLU A 13 2.83 1.99 4.07
CA GLU A 13 1.83 3.01 4.39
C GLU A 13 0.54 2.81 3.61
N THR A 14 0.60 2.49 2.31
CA THR A 14 -0.61 2.24 1.53
C THR A 14 -1.31 0.94 1.96
N PHE A 15 -0.56 -0.09 2.33
CA PHE A 15 -1.14 -1.30 2.89
C PHE A 15 -1.86 -1.01 4.20
N ALA A 16 -1.24 -0.25 5.10
CA ALA A 16 -1.84 0.14 6.37
C ALA A 16 -3.11 0.96 6.15
N ILE A 17 -3.09 1.93 5.26
CA ILE A 17 -4.26 2.74 4.92
C ILE A 17 -5.40 1.87 4.41
N ALA A 18 -5.11 0.96 3.47
CA ALA A 18 -6.11 0.04 2.92
C ALA A 18 -6.72 -0.84 4.02
N ALA A 19 -5.89 -1.41 4.87
CA ALA A 19 -6.34 -2.26 5.98
C ALA A 19 -7.21 -1.49 6.97
N TYR A 20 -6.79 -0.29 7.38
CA TYR A 20 -7.56 0.54 8.30
C TYR A 20 -8.90 0.97 7.71
N ASN A 21 -8.94 1.34 6.43
CA ASN A 21 -10.18 1.73 5.76
C ASN A 21 -11.19 0.58 5.67
N ILE A 22 -10.72 -0.65 5.59
CA ILE A 22 -11.59 -1.83 5.62
C ILE A 22 -12.02 -2.18 7.04
N TYR A 23 -11.17 -1.94 8.02
CA TYR A 23 -11.47 -2.20 9.42
C TYR A 23 -12.49 -1.22 10.03
N ILE A 24 -12.40 0.07 9.69
CA ILE A 24 -13.26 1.12 10.25
C ILE A 24 -14.75 0.77 10.21
N PRO A 25 -15.33 0.28 9.10
CA PRO A 25 -16.76 -0.05 9.05
C PRO A 25 -17.18 -1.20 9.95
N VAL A 26 -16.27 -2.09 10.33
CA VAL A 26 -16.58 -3.28 11.15
C VAL A 26 -16.07 -3.15 12.60
N ALA A 27 -15.38 -2.07 12.92
CA ALA A 27 -14.86 -1.81 14.26
C ALA A 27 -15.96 -1.32 15.22
N ASP A 28 -15.79 -1.59 16.53
CA ASP A 28 -16.61 -0.94 17.53
C ASP A 28 -16.33 0.58 17.59
N ASP A 29 -17.17 1.34 18.29
CA ASP A 29 -17.08 2.80 18.30
C ASP A 29 -15.75 3.31 18.85
N PHE A 30 -15.20 2.66 19.86
CA PHE A 30 -13.92 3.07 20.46
C PHE A 30 -12.76 2.81 19.50
N ALA A 31 -12.67 1.59 18.97
CA ALA A 31 -11.64 1.22 18.00
C ALA A 31 -11.72 2.05 16.71
N ARG A 32 -12.94 2.36 16.27
CA ARG A 32 -13.17 3.19 15.09
C ARG A 32 -12.56 4.59 15.23
N LYS A 33 -12.81 5.24 16.35
CA LYS A 33 -12.29 6.59 16.61
C LYS A 33 -10.77 6.62 16.63
N ILE A 34 -10.16 5.62 17.26
CA ILE A 34 -8.69 5.50 17.30
C ILE A 34 -8.16 5.27 15.89
N THR A 35 -8.75 4.36 15.15
CA THR A 35 -8.30 4.01 13.80
C THR A 35 -8.44 5.19 12.83
N GLU A 36 -9.53 5.95 12.90
CA GLU A 36 -9.71 7.16 12.10
C GLU A 36 -8.59 8.18 12.34
N GLY A 37 -8.15 8.32 13.58
CA GLY A 37 -7.01 9.19 13.92
C GLY A 37 -5.69 8.68 13.34
N VAL A 38 -5.46 7.37 13.45
CA VAL A 38 -4.25 6.73 12.88
C VAL A 38 -4.21 6.88 11.36
N VAL A 39 -5.32 6.71 10.67
CA VAL A 39 -5.39 6.85 9.20
C VAL A 39 -4.96 8.26 8.76
N LYS A 40 -5.35 9.30 9.49
CA LYS A 40 -4.91 10.66 9.17
C LYS A 40 -3.39 10.80 9.23
N ASP A 41 -2.76 10.21 10.24
CA ASP A 41 -1.31 10.24 10.39
C ASP A 41 -0.62 9.46 9.25
N GLU A 42 -1.19 8.31 8.86
CA GLU A 42 -0.66 7.51 7.77
C GLU A 42 -0.69 8.25 6.43
N TYR A 43 -1.76 9.01 6.15
CA TYR A 43 -1.82 9.85 4.94
C TYR A 43 -0.75 10.94 4.95
N MET A 44 -0.42 11.51 6.10
CA MET A 44 0.65 12.50 6.21
C MET A 44 2.01 11.87 5.90
N HIS A 45 2.28 10.68 6.44
CA HIS A 45 3.50 9.94 6.18
C HIS A 45 3.63 9.56 4.70
N LEU A 46 2.54 9.08 4.12
CA LEU A 46 2.49 8.72 2.70
C LEU A 46 2.81 9.93 1.81
N ASN A 47 2.17 11.07 2.11
CA ASN A 47 2.38 12.29 1.33
C ASN A 47 3.84 12.75 1.36
N PHE A 48 4.50 12.63 2.50
CA PHE A 48 5.92 12.99 2.62
C PHE A 48 6.80 12.14 1.69
N GLY A 49 6.60 10.82 1.70
CA GLY A 49 7.33 9.91 0.81
C GLY A 49 7.03 10.15 -0.66
N GLU A 50 5.76 10.38 -1.01
CA GLU A 50 5.35 10.71 -2.37
C GLU A 50 6.02 11.98 -2.90
N GLU A 51 6.09 13.03 -2.10
CA GLU A 51 6.71 14.30 -2.51
C GLU A 51 8.19 14.13 -2.82
N TRP A 52 8.93 13.39 -1.98
CA TRP A 52 10.34 13.15 -2.22
C TRP A 52 10.56 12.32 -3.49
N LEU A 53 9.82 11.24 -3.65
CA LEU A 53 9.95 10.35 -4.81
C LEU A 53 9.52 11.05 -6.09
N LYS A 54 8.49 11.88 -6.05
CA LYS A 54 8.05 12.69 -7.18
C LYS A 54 9.15 13.67 -7.62
N ALA A 55 9.79 14.35 -6.67
CA ALA A 55 10.85 15.30 -6.95
C ALA A 55 12.09 14.63 -7.57
N ASN A 56 12.32 13.36 -7.29
CA ASN A 56 13.48 12.59 -7.75
C ASN A 56 13.12 11.46 -8.71
N PHE A 57 11.94 11.51 -9.30
CA PHE A 57 11.37 10.40 -10.05
C PHE A 57 12.25 9.95 -11.22
N GLU A 58 12.76 10.88 -12.02
CA GLU A 58 13.54 10.54 -13.23
C GLU A 58 14.80 9.75 -12.91
N THR A 59 15.48 10.09 -11.82
CA THR A 59 16.68 9.38 -11.38
C THR A 59 16.38 8.11 -10.60
N ALA A 60 15.20 8.03 -9.97
CA ALA A 60 14.81 6.92 -9.11
C ALA A 60 14.01 5.84 -9.84
N LYS A 61 13.44 6.13 -11.00
CA LYS A 61 12.47 5.27 -11.70
C LYS A 61 12.95 3.83 -11.86
N ALA A 62 14.16 3.62 -12.38
CA ALA A 62 14.70 2.29 -12.64
C ALA A 62 14.85 1.49 -11.35
N GLU A 63 15.35 2.12 -10.29
CA GLU A 63 15.51 1.49 -8.97
C GLU A 63 14.15 1.17 -8.34
N LEU A 64 13.16 2.06 -8.52
CA LEU A 64 11.80 1.82 -8.04
C LEU A 64 11.17 0.60 -8.72
N GLU A 65 11.35 0.45 -10.03
CA GLU A 65 10.82 -0.70 -10.77
C GLU A 65 11.44 -2.01 -10.29
N ILE A 66 12.75 -2.03 -10.04
CA ILE A 66 13.45 -3.20 -9.51
C ILE A 66 12.97 -3.52 -8.10
N ALA A 67 12.92 -2.52 -7.22
CA ALA A 67 12.48 -2.70 -5.85
C ALA A 67 11.04 -3.18 -5.76
N ASN A 68 10.15 -2.67 -6.60
CA ASN A 68 8.76 -3.12 -6.67
C ASN A 68 8.68 -4.60 -7.03
N ARG A 69 9.40 -5.01 -8.08
CA ARG A 69 9.42 -6.41 -8.51
C ARG A 69 9.94 -7.36 -7.45
N GLN A 70 10.93 -6.93 -6.67
CA GLN A 70 11.53 -7.76 -5.63
C GLN A 70 10.69 -7.83 -4.36
N ASN A 71 9.95 -6.77 -4.03
CA ASN A 71 9.31 -6.64 -2.71
C ASN A 71 7.79 -6.81 -2.73
N LEU A 72 7.10 -6.43 -3.80
CA LEU A 72 5.65 -6.56 -3.83
C LEU A 72 5.15 -8.01 -3.67
N PRO A 73 5.79 -9.03 -4.27
CA PRO A 73 5.39 -10.42 -4.03
C PRO A 73 5.43 -10.82 -2.56
N LEU A 74 6.34 -10.25 -1.77
CA LEU A 74 6.41 -10.51 -0.33
C LEU A 74 5.21 -9.96 0.41
N VAL A 75 4.66 -8.85 -0.04
CA VAL A 75 3.44 -8.26 0.52
C VAL A 75 2.25 -9.19 0.27
N TRP A 76 2.14 -9.75 -0.94
CA TRP A 76 1.09 -10.71 -1.25
C TRP A 76 1.20 -11.98 -0.40
N GLN A 77 2.40 -12.49 -0.18
CA GLN A 77 2.63 -13.64 0.71
C GLN A 77 2.23 -13.31 2.15
N MET A 78 2.61 -12.15 2.65
CA MET A 78 2.23 -11.70 3.98
C MET A 78 0.71 -11.60 4.11
N LEU A 79 0.04 -11.06 3.12
CA LEU A 79 -1.42 -10.96 3.11
C LEU A 79 -2.07 -12.34 3.20
N ASN A 80 -1.57 -13.32 2.47
CA ASN A 80 -2.03 -14.70 2.56
C ASN A 80 -1.91 -15.26 3.97
N GLN A 81 -0.80 -14.97 4.65
CA GLN A 81 -0.55 -15.48 6.00
C GLN A 81 -1.47 -14.87 7.05
N VAL A 82 -1.89 -13.62 6.88
CA VAL A 82 -2.74 -12.92 7.85
C VAL A 82 -4.22 -12.91 7.48
N ALA A 83 -4.57 -13.42 6.29
CA ALA A 83 -5.94 -13.31 5.78
C ALA A 83 -6.99 -13.97 6.69
N ASP A 84 -6.69 -15.11 7.28
CA ASP A 84 -7.62 -15.82 8.16
C ASP A 84 -7.87 -15.02 9.45
N ASP A 85 -6.83 -14.46 10.05
CA ASP A 85 -6.95 -13.62 11.25
C ASP A 85 -7.71 -12.33 10.93
N ALA A 86 -7.44 -11.72 9.78
CA ALA A 86 -8.17 -10.53 9.33
C ALA A 86 -9.65 -10.83 9.12
N SER A 87 -9.99 -12.00 8.59
CA SER A 87 -11.38 -12.44 8.40
C SER A 87 -12.14 -12.52 9.73
N VAL A 88 -11.48 -12.96 10.79
CA VAL A 88 -12.08 -13.00 12.15
C VAL A 88 -12.49 -11.61 12.61
N LEU A 89 -11.72 -10.58 12.20
CA LEU A 89 -12.03 -9.18 12.53
C LEU A 89 -13.04 -8.55 11.56
N GLY A 90 -13.54 -9.30 10.59
CA GLY A 90 -14.51 -8.80 9.60
C GLY A 90 -13.87 -8.20 8.35
N MET A 91 -12.57 -8.40 8.14
CA MET A 91 -11.86 -7.89 6.96
C MET A 91 -11.70 -9.00 5.92
N GLU A 92 -12.38 -8.83 4.77
CA GLU A 92 -12.34 -9.79 3.67
C GLU A 92 -11.02 -9.70 2.90
N LYS A 93 -10.42 -10.86 2.58
CA LYS A 93 -9.16 -10.93 1.84
C LYS A 93 -9.23 -10.22 0.50
N ASP A 94 -10.27 -10.48 -0.29
CA ASP A 94 -10.40 -9.88 -1.61
C ASP A 94 -10.53 -8.35 -1.54
N ALA A 95 -11.23 -7.84 -0.53
CA ALA A 95 -11.33 -6.41 -0.30
C ALA A 95 -9.97 -5.80 0.07
N LEU A 96 -9.18 -6.49 0.89
CA LEU A 96 -7.82 -6.04 1.24
C LEU A 96 -6.92 -5.98 0.00
N VAL A 97 -6.96 -7.00 -0.84
CA VAL A 97 -6.20 -7.04 -2.10
C VAL A 97 -6.58 -5.87 -3.00
N GLU A 98 -7.88 -5.71 -3.23
CA GLU A 98 -8.39 -4.67 -4.12
C GLU A 98 -8.04 -3.27 -3.62
N ASP A 99 -8.32 -2.97 -2.35
CA ASP A 99 -8.06 -1.66 -1.78
C ASP A 99 -6.57 -1.35 -1.73
N PHE A 100 -5.73 -2.34 -1.43
CA PHE A 100 -4.29 -2.13 -1.48
C PHE A 100 -3.82 -1.82 -2.90
N MET A 101 -4.27 -2.56 -3.90
CA MET A 101 -3.90 -2.30 -5.30
C MET A 101 -4.31 -0.89 -5.74
N ILE A 102 -5.51 -0.46 -5.37
CA ILE A 102 -6.00 0.89 -5.69
C ILE A 102 -5.15 1.95 -5.00
N THR A 103 -4.96 1.83 -3.70
CA THR A 103 -4.24 2.83 -2.89
C THR A 103 -2.76 2.90 -3.29
N TYR A 104 -2.12 1.75 -3.46
CA TYR A 104 -0.73 1.69 -3.91
C TYR A 104 -0.58 2.20 -5.35
N GLY A 105 -1.51 1.83 -6.22
CA GLY A 105 -1.53 2.31 -7.60
C GLY A 105 -1.68 3.83 -7.69
N GLU A 106 -2.53 4.44 -6.87
CA GLU A 106 -2.65 5.90 -6.77
C GLU A 106 -1.33 6.54 -6.36
N ALA A 107 -0.65 5.96 -5.36
CA ALA A 107 0.64 6.47 -4.90
C ALA A 107 1.69 6.40 -6.00
N LEU A 108 1.77 5.30 -6.74
CA LEU A 108 2.69 5.16 -7.87
C LEU A 108 2.40 6.21 -8.95
N GLY A 109 1.14 6.44 -9.27
CA GLY A 109 0.73 7.48 -10.23
C GLY A 109 1.12 8.87 -9.74
N ASN A 110 0.95 9.16 -8.47
CA ASN A 110 1.27 10.46 -7.87
C ASN A 110 2.76 10.79 -7.97
N ILE A 111 3.63 9.80 -7.90
CA ILE A 111 5.08 10.05 -7.99
C ILE A 111 5.58 10.18 -9.42
N GLY A 112 4.80 9.74 -10.43
CA GLY A 112 5.14 9.97 -11.83
C GLY A 112 4.96 8.81 -12.80
N PHE A 113 4.61 7.60 -12.34
CA PHE A 113 4.36 6.49 -13.25
C PHE A 113 3.10 6.72 -14.08
N THR A 114 3.13 6.27 -15.34
CA THR A 114 1.95 6.31 -16.21
C THR A 114 0.90 5.29 -15.73
N THR A 115 -0.34 5.47 -16.17
CA THR A 115 -1.42 4.52 -15.84
C THR A 115 -1.06 3.09 -16.22
N ARG A 116 -0.46 2.89 -17.38
CA ARG A 116 -0.04 1.57 -17.85
C ARG A 116 1.04 0.96 -16.97
N GLU A 117 2.01 1.76 -16.58
CA GLU A 117 3.08 1.35 -15.66
C GLU A 117 2.51 1.00 -14.28
N VAL A 118 1.58 1.82 -13.78
CA VAL A 118 0.90 1.58 -12.49
C VAL A 118 0.18 0.24 -12.51
N MET A 119 -0.58 -0.06 -13.55
CA MET A 119 -1.31 -1.33 -13.66
C MET A 119 -0.36 -2.54 -13.64
N LYS A 120 0.76 -2.44 -14.33
CA LYS A 120 1.77 -3.49 -14.34
C LYS A 120 2.46 -3.66 -12.99
N LEU A 121 2.90 -2.56 -12.39
CA LEU A 121 3.66 -2.59 -11.14
C LEU A 121 2.79 -3.04 -9.95
N SER A 122 1.57 -2.53 -9.85
CA SER A 122 0.70 -2.86 -8.72
C SER A 122 0.22 -4.31 -8.73
N ALA A 123 0.26 -4.98 -9.87
CA ALA A 123 -0.14 -6.38 -10.01
C ALA A 123 1.03 -7.37 -9.96
N GLN A 124 2.26 -6.90 -9.81
CA GLN A 124 3.42 -7.81 -9.78
C GLN A 124 3.33 -8.78 -8.60
N GLY A 125 3.45 -10.07 -8.89
CA GLY A 125 3.38 -11.11 -7.88
C GLY A 125 1.96 -11.42 -7.39
N LEU A 126 0.92 -10.85 -8.01
CA LEU A 126 -0.47 -11.05 -7.57
C LEU A 126 -0.88 -12.52 -7.56
N SER A 127 -0.30 -13.35 -8.41
CA SER A 127 -0.58 -14.79 -8.42
C SER A 127 -0.18 -15.51 -7.12
N MET A 128 0.59 -14.85 -6.25
CA MET A 128 1.00 -15.40 -4.95
C MET A 128 -0.05 -15.21 -3.85
N VAL A 129 -1.11 -14.50 -4.15
CA VAL A 129 -2.24 -14.28 -3.20
C VAL A 129 -3.25 -15.48 -3.19
#